data_cc9a192c0ddd677beff303a784901249
#
_entry.id   cc9a192c0ddd677beff303a784901249
#
_cell.length_a   1.000
_cell.length_b   1.000
_cell.length_c   1.000
_cell.angle_alpha   90.00
_cell.angle_beta   90.00
_cell.angle_gamma   90.00
#
_symmetry.space_group_name_H-M   'P 1'
#
loop_
_entity.id
_entity.type
_entity.pdbx_description
1 polymer ?
#
loop_
_entity_poly.entity_id
_entity_poly.type
_entity_poly.pdbx_seq_one_letter_code
_entity_poly.pdbx_strand_id
1 'polypeptide(L)' 'MAEHPETISAAVTAAEQRVLERLLRGLSNRAIATELVLSPRTVESHLSHLLAKTGCSSRTQLLLWALAE' A
#
# COMPACT_ATOMS: atom_id res chain seq x y z
N MET A 1 -23.73 -2.43 6.05
CA MET A 1 -23.22 -2.37 5.88
C MET A 1 -22.61 -1.68 5.34
N ALA A 2 -22.40 -1.22 5.65
CA ALA A 2 -21.77 -0.59 5.32
C ALA A 2 -20.98 -0.80 4.65
N GLU A 3 -20.77 -0.92 4.12
CA GLU A 3 -20.01 -1.18 3.54
C GLU A 3 -19.39 -0.24 2.80
N HIS A 4 -19.18 0.89 2.81
CA HIS A 4 -18.65 1.78 2.15
C HIS A 4 -17.24 2.04 2.35
N PRO A 5 -16.71 2.43 3.45
CA PRO A 5 -15.28 2.46 3.68
C PRO A 5 -14.76 1.09 3.63
N GLU A 6 -15.59 0.16 3.98
CA GLU A 6 -15.21 -1.19 3.86
C GLU A 6 -14.98 -1.61 2.46
N THR A 7 -15.65 -1.00 1.50
CA THR A 7 -15.44 -1.29 0.10
C THR A 7 -14.03 -0.93 -0.30
N ILE A 8 -13.52 0.19 0.17
CA ILE A 8 -12.16 0.59 -0.14
C ILE A 8 -11.17 -0.37 0.49
N SER A 9 -11.42 -0.72 1.75
CA SER A 9 -10.54 -1.66 2.43
C SER A 9 -10.52 -3.01 1.75
N ALA A 10 -11.68 -3.46 1.29
CA ALA A 10 -11.77 -4.74 0.61
C ALA A 10 -11.04 -4.75 -0.71
N ALA A 11 -10.81 -3.60 -1.32
CA ALA A 11 -10.08 -3.53 -2.57
C ALA A 11 -8.57 -3.69 -2.35
N VAL A 12 -8.09 -3.48 -1.14
CA VAL A 12 -6.68 -3.62 -0.82
C VAL A 12 -6.41 -5.06 -0.39
N THR A 13 -5.53 -5.74 -1.11
CA THR A 13 -5.22 -7.13 -0.80
C THR A 13 -4.35 -7.22 0.45
N ALA A 14 -4.27 -8.42 1.03
CA ALA A 14 -3.41 -8.63 2.19
C ALA A 14 -1.94 -8.32 1.88
N ALA A 15 -1.49 -8.68 0.68
CA ALA A 15 -0.12 -8.39 0.27
C ALA A 15 0.11 -6.89 0.17
N GLU A 16 -0.85 -6.17 -0.41
CA GLU A 16 -0.76 -4.72 -0.53
C GLU A 16 -0.78 -4.05 0.84
N GLN A 17 -1.59 -4.59 1.74
CA GLN A 17 -1.66 -4.07 3.10
C GLN A 17 -0.31 -4.20 3.80
N ARG A 18 0.35 -5.33 3.61
CA ARG A 18 1.68 -5.54 4.21
C ARG A 18 2.70 -4.56 3.66
N VAL A 19 2.65 -4.30 2.36
CA VAL A 19 3.55 -3.32 1.75
C VAL A 19 3.27 -1.94 2.33
N LEU A 20 2.01 -1.57 2.44
CA LEU A 20 1.62 -0.27 2.95
C LEU A 20 2.11 -0.07 4.40
N GLU A 21 1.99 -1.10 5.22
CA GLU A 21 2.44 -1.01 6.61
C GLU A 21 3.93 -0.74 6.71
N ARG A 22 4.74 -1.40 5.86
CA ARG A 22 6.17 -1.17 5.86
C ARG A 22 6.52 0.20 5.32
N LEU A 23 5.76 0.65 4.33
CA LEU A 23 5.93 1.98 3.78
C LEU A 23 5.70 3.04 4.86
N LEU A 24 4.68 2.85 5.68
CA LEU A 24 4.37 3.77 6.78
C LEU A 24 5.48 3.81 7.82
N ARG A 25 6.25 2.74 7.95
CA ARG A 25 7.39 2.70 8.85
C ARG A 25 8.65 3.30 8.23
N GLY A 26 8.54 3.81 7.02
CA GLY A 26 9.65 4.50 6.38
C GLY A 26 10.61 3.60 5.63
N LEU A 27 10.24 2.36 5.38
CA LEU A 27 11.11 1.44 4.66
C LEU A 27 11.16 1.78 3.17
N SER A 28 12.35 1.60 2.57
CA SER A 28 12.49 1.71 1.13
C SER A 28 11.87 0.49 0.46
N ASN A 29 11.63 0.59 -0.85
CA ASN A 29 11.10 -0.56 -1.59
C ASN A 29 11.98 -1.79 -1.44
N ARG A 30 13.30 -1.59 -1.42
CA ARG A 30 14.23 -2.68 -1.28
C ARG A 30 14.10 -3.34 0.09
N ALA A 31 14.00 -2.52 1.13
CA ALA A 31 13.83 -3.05 2.48
C ALA A 31 12.51 -3.77 2.63
N ILE A 32 11.45 -3.23 2.04
CA ILE A 32 10.14 -3.90 2.04
C ILE A 32 10.24 -5.26 1.37
N ALA A 33 10.90 -5.29 0.21
CA ALA A 33 11.06 -6.53 -0.55
C ALA A 33 11.79 -7.58 0.29
N THR A 34 12.83 -7.16 0.99
CA THR A 34 13.58 -8.06 1.84
C THR A 34 12.73 -8.61 2.98
N GLU A 35 12.00 -7.73 3.66
CA GLU A 35 11.16 -8.17 4.78
C GLU A 35 10.05 -9.12 4.34
N LEU A 36 9.45 -8.85 3.21
CA LEU A 36 8.31 -9.64 2.73
C LEU A 36 8.71 -10.80 1.83
N VAL A 37 10.02 -10.95 1.59
CA VAL A 37 10.55 -12.00 0.72
C VAL A 37 9.95 -11.89 -0.67
N LEU A 38 10.01 -10.67 -1.21
CA LEU A 38 9.53 -10.35 -2.55
C LEU A 38 10.64 -9.70 -3.34
N SER A 39 10.48 -9.60 -4.66
CA SER A 39 11.40 -8.80 -5.45
C SER A 39 11.01 -7.34 -5.34
N PRO A 40 11.96 -6.40 -5.50
CA PRO A 40 11.63 -4.98 -5.50
C PRO A 40 10.60 -4.64 -6.59
N ARG A 41 10.63 -5.34 -7.71
CA ARG A 41 9.67 -5.10 -8.78
C ARG A 41 8.25 -5.46 -8.34
N THR A 42 8.11 -6.53 -7.58
CA THR A 42 6.81 -6.91 -7.05
C THR A 42 6.30 -5.86 -6.08
N VAL A 43 7.19 -5.31 -5.24
CA VAL A 43 6.81 -4.22 -4.35
C VAL A 43 6.33 -3.02 -5.14
N GLU A 44 7.03 -2.67 -6.23
CA GLU A 44 6.60 -1.57 -7.09
C GLU A 44 5.22 -1.81 -7.67
N SER A 45 4.95 -3.04 -8.09
CA SER A 45 3.64 -3.39 -8.62
C SER A 45 2.56 -3.22 -7.57
N HIS A 46 2.81 -3.67 -6.34
CA HIS A 46 1.85 -3.49 -5.26
C HIS A 46 1.61 -2.02 -4.98
N LEU A 47 2.66 -1.20 -5.00
CA LEU A 47 2.50 0.24 -4.78
C LEU A 47 1.70 0.88 -5.90
N SER A 48 1.95 0.49 -7.15
CA SER A 48 1.18 1.01 -8.28
C SER A 48 -0.30 0.70 -8.14
N HIS A 49 -0.61 -0.52 -7.71
CA HIS A 49 -1.99 -0.93 -7.49
C HIS A 49 -2.62 -0.13 -6.36
N LEU A 50 -1.85 0.09 -5.28
CA LEU A 50 -2.35 0.90 -4.16
C LEU A 50 -2.66 2.32 -4.60
N LEU A 51 -1.79 2.92 -5.40
CA LEU A 51 -2.04 4.26 -5.89
C LEU A 51 -3.31 4.32 -6.71
N ALA A 52 -3.50 3.34 -7.59
CA ALA A 52 -4.69 3.29 -8.42
C ALA A 52 -5.94 3.09 -7.59
N LYS A 53 -5.89 2.21 -6.61
CA LYS A 53 -7.05 1.88 -5.78
C LYS A 53 -7.47 3.01 -4.85
N THR A 54 -6.50 3.80 -4.40
CA THR A 54 -6.77 4.89 -3.45
C THR A 54 -6.98 6.23 -4.14
N GLY A 55 -6.70 6.31 -5.44
CA GLY A 55 -6.78 7.57 -6.16
C GLY A 55 -5.63 8.50 -5.86
N CYS A 56 -4.60 8.01 -5.20
CA CYS A 56 -3.42 8.82 -4.91
C CYS A 56 -2.52 8.88 -6.12
N SER A 57 -1.84 10.02 -6.30
CA SER A 57 -0.96 10.19 -7.45
C SER A 57 0.52 10.08 -7.09
N SER A 58 0.84 9.94 -5.82
CA SER A 58 2.23 9.85 -5.41
C SER A 58 2.35 9.04 -4.13
N ARG A 59 3.58 8.58 -3.86
CA ARG A 59 3.91 7.86 -2.65
C ARG A 59 3.56 8.70 -1.40
N THR A 60 3.88 9.98 -1.44
CA THR A 60 3.57 10.87 -0.33
C THR A 60 2.08 10.97 -0.09
N GLN A 61 1.28 11.10 -1.15
CA GLN A 61 -0.16 11.13 -1.01
C GLN A 61 -0.69 9.84 -0.43
N LEU A 62 -0.12 8.72 -0.82
CA LEU A 62 -0.52 7.42 -0.30
C LEU A 62 -0.28 7.34 1.21
N LEU A 63 0.87 7.84 1.66
CA LEU A 63 1.18 7.87 3.09
C LEU A 63 0.19 8.74 3.85
N LEU A 64 -0.11 9.92 3.32
CA LEU A 64 -1.07 10.80 3.96
C LEU A 64 -2.47 10.18 3.99
N TRP A 65 -2.84 9.52 2.92
CA TRP A 65 -4.12 8.81 2.85
C TRP A 65 -4.20 7.75 3.95
N ALA A 66 -3.14 6.97 4.10
CA ALA A 66 -3.12 5.89 5.08
C ALA A 66 -3.15 6.41 6.50
N LEU A 67 -2.45 7.52 6.75
CA LEU A 67 -2.43 8.12 8.08
C LEU A 67 -3.77 8.75 8.45
N ALA A 68 -4.55 9.15 7.46
CA ALA A 68 -5.85 9.75 7.71
C ALA A 68 -6.93 8.70 7.97
N GLU A 69 -6.64 7.45 7.61
CA GLU A 69 -7.57 6.39 7.92
C GLU A 69 -7.62 6.11 9.41
#